data_3a75661c663fcd5419ed1cd31002f4ad
#
_entry.id   3a75661c663fcd5419ed1cd31002f4ad
#
_cell.length_a   1.000
_cell.length_b   1.000
_cell.length_c   1.000
_cell.angle_alpha   90.00
_cell.angle_beta   90.00
_cell.angle_gamma   90.00
#
_symmetry.space_group_name_H-M   'P 1'
#
loop_
_entity.id
_entity.type
_entity.pdbx_description
1 polymer ?
#
loop_
_entity_poly.entity_id
_entity_poly.type
_entity_poly.pdbx_seq_one_letter_code
_entity_poly.pdbx_strand_id
1 'polypeptide(L)'
;MNVEPLTEEQAAEIAEWQYEFPYEWYDTASDPRRIELFANPARREGLRAVVDDDGELIGFFNFVREGDEVRIGLGIRPDLTGHGLAQPFIQAGLRYASEEWRPRRFRLWVAWWNERALRAYRRAGFRAVAEHEGKSRFIEMERPA
;
A
#
# COMPACT_ATOMS: atom_id res chain seq x y z
N MET A 1 12.24 -0.85 -10.12
CA MET A 1 10.96 -1.32 -9.57
C MET A 1 9.89 -1.25 -10.65
N ASN A 2 9.27 -2.37 -10.93
CA ASN A 2 8.18 -2.43 -11.89
C ASN A 2 6.87 -2.77 -11.19
N VAL A 3 5.81 -2.06 -11.55
CA VAL A 3 4.45 -2.31 -11.03
C VAL A 3 3.71 -3.12 -12.09
N GLU A 4 3.20 -4.29 -11.70
CA GLU A 4 2.65 -5.30 -12.60
C GLU A 4 1.35 -5.88 -12.05
N PRO A 5 0.50 -6.50 -12.89
CA PRO A 5 -0.66 -7.23 -12.37
C PRO A 5 -0.23 -8.31 -11.37
N LEU A 6 -1.00 -8.47 -10.31
CA LEU A 6 -0.72 -9.45 -9.25
C LEU A 6 -1.13 -10.85 -9.71
N THR A 7 -0.22 -11.82 -9.59
CA THR A 7 -0.50 -13.22 -9.87
C THR A 7 -1.09 -13.95 -8.66
N GLU A 8 -1.69 -15.13 -8.90
CA GLU A 8 -2.16 -16.01 -7.82
C GLU A 8 -1.04 -16.37 -6.84
N GLU A 9 0.13 -16.71 -7.37
CA GLU A 9 1.29 -17.10 -6.56
C GLU A 9 1.77 -15.94 -5.70
N GLN A 10 1.81 -14.74 -6.25
CA GLN A 10 2.19 -13.54 -5.52
C GLN A 10 1.18 -13.18 -4.43
N ALA A 11 -0.11 -13.33 -4.71
CA ALA A 11 -1.15 -13.10 -3.72
C ALA A 11 -1.01 -14.07 -2.54
N ALA A 12 -0.72 -15.35 -2.81
CA ALA A 12 -0.49 -16.34 -1.78
C ALA A 12 0.75 -16.04 -0.94
N GLU A 13 1.83 -15.58 -1.58
CA GLU A 13 3.05 -15.18 -0.88
C GLU A 13 2.79 -13.99 0.05
N ILE A 14 2.12 -12.95 -0.42
CA ILE A 14 1.78 -11.77 0.38
C ILE A 14 0.91 -12.16 1.59
N ALA A 15 -0.01 -13.09 1.41
CA ALA A 15 -0.89 -13.54 2.48
C ALA A 15 -0.12 -14.19 3.65
N GLU A 16 1.08 -14.71 3.40
CA GLU A 16 1.94 -15.33 4.40
C GLU A 16 2.94 -14.35 5.04
N TRP A 17 3.02 -13.12 4.58
CA TRP A 17 3.97 -12.14 5.14
C TRP A 17 3.65 -11.83 6.58
N GLN A 18 4.69 -11.81 7.43
CA GLN A 18 4.59 -11.50 8.85
C GLN A 18 5.57 -10.39 9.19
N TYR A 19 5.05 -9.34 9.81
CA TYR A 19 5.84 -8.18 10.22
C TYR A 19 6.20 -8.28 11.71
N GLU A 20 7.32 -7.68 12.08
CA GLU A 20 7.75 -7.60 13.47
C GLU A 20 6.91 -6.60 14.25
N PHE A 21 6.78 -6.81 15.56
CA PHE A 21 6.09 -5.89 16.45
C PHE A 21 6.66 -4.45 16.30
N PRO A 22 5.82 -3.42 16.23
CA PRO A 22 4.35 -3.41 16.37
C PRO A 22 3.61 -3.55 15.03
N TYR A 23 4.29 -3.90 13.95
CA TYR A 23 3.75 -3.87 12.57
C TYR A 23 2.98 -5.12 12.18
N GLU A 24 2.93 -6.16 13.03
CA GLU A 24 2.16 -7.38 12.78
C GLU A 24 0.66 -7.10 12.59
N TRP A 25 0.22 -5.92 13.03
CA TRP A 25 -1.15 -5.44 12.76
C TRP A 25 -1.45 -5.39 11.25
N TYR A 26 -0.42 -5.19 10.42
CA TYR A 26 -0.55 -5.16 8.95
C TYR A 26 -0.47 -6.55 8.30
N ASP A 27 -0.26 -7.61 9.06
CA ASP A 27 -0.28 -8.97 8.50
C ASP A 27 -1.63 -9.25 7.87
N THR A 28 -1.62 -9.92 6.72
CA THR A 28 -2.87 -10.33 6.06
C THR A 28 -3.74 -11.14 7.02
N ALA A 29 -3.14 -12.06 7.75
CA ALA A 29 -3.85 -12.92 8.70
C ALA A 29 -4.52 -12.16 9.86
N SER A 30 -4.13 -10.91 10.10
CA SER A 30 -4.66 -10.08 11.21
C SER A 30 -6.00 -9.43 10.91
N ASP A 31 -6.46 -9.43 9.66
CA ASP A 31 -7.70 -8.74 9.25
C ASP A 31 -8.46 -9.59 8.24
N PRO A 32 -9.70 -10.00 8.56
CA PRO A 32 -10.54 -10.79 7.63
C PRO A 32 -10.71 -10.13 6.25
N ARG A 33 -10.72 -8.81 6.18
CA ARG A 33 -10.86 -8.09 4.90
C ARG A 33 -9.60 -8.24 4.04
N ARG A 34 -8.41 -8.28 4.66
CA ARG A 34 -7.16 -8.53 3.95
C ARG A 34 -7.07 -9.98 3.49
N ILE A 35 -7.52 -10.92 4.33
CA ILE A 35 -7.58 -12.33 3.96
C ILE A 35 -8.44 -12.48 2.70
N GLU A 36 -9.64 -11.90 2.68
CA GLU A 36 -10.53 -11.97 1.52
C GLU A 36 -9.92 -11.30 0.30
N LEU A 37 -9.30 -10.11 0.47
CA LEU A 37 -8.71 -9.36 -0.62
C LEU A 37 -7.67 -10.19 -1.39
N PHE A 38 -6.79 -10.90 -0.69
CA PHE A 38 -5.75 -11.69 -1.32
C PHE A 38 -6.20 -13.09 -1.73
N ALA A 39 -7.23 -13.64 -1.08
CA ALA A 39 -7.74 -14.97 -1.41
C ALA A 39 -8.75 -14.98 -2.55
N ASN A 40 -9.49 -13.89 -2.78
CA ASN A 40 -10.58 -13.83 -3.74
C ASN A 40 -10.17 -13.13 -5.03
N PRO A 41 -10.05 -13.87 -6.16
CA PRO A 41 -9.68 -13.27 -7.46
C PRO A 41 -10.59 -12.12 -7.89
N ALA A 42 -11.86 -12.13 -7.51
CA ALA A 42 -12.81 -11.07 -7.85
C ALA A 42 -12.48 -9.73 -7.19
N ARG A 43 -11.63 -9.72 -6.15
CA ARG A 43 -11.24 -8.52 -5.41
C ARG A 43 -9.92 -7.91 -5.88
N ARG A 44 -9.28 -8.48 -6.91
CA ARG A 44 -7.92 -8.10 -7.32
C ARG A 44 -7.82 -6.98 -8.32
N GLU A 45 -8.90 -6.35 -8.68
CA GLU A 45 -8.90 -5.31 -9.72
C GLU A 45 -7.88 -4.19 -9.45
N GLY A 46 -7.77 -3.74 -8.21
CA GLY A 46 -6.85 -2.68 -7.80
C GLY A 46 -5.48 -3.14 -7.34
N LEU A 47 -5.28 -4.46 -7.20
CA LEU A 47 -4.03 -5.01 -6.68
C LEU A 47 -2.95 -5.10 -7.76
N ARG A 48 -1.76 -4.64 -7.40
CA ARG A 48 -0.57 -4.71 -8.27
C ARG A 48 0.61 -5.22 -7.47
N ALA A 49 1.43 -6.05 -8.12
CA ALA A 49 2.71 -6.47 -7.57
C ALA A 49 3.77 -5.42 -7.88
N VAL A 50 4.73 -5.28 -6.99
CA VAL A 50 5.95 -4.52 -7.26
C VAL A 50 7.10 -5.51 -7.27
N VAL A 51 7.83 -5.56 -8.37
CA VAL A 51 8.97 -6.45 -8.54
C VAL A 51 10.24 -5.65 -8.77
N ASP A 52 11.37 -6.22 -8.39
CA ASP A 52 12.69 -5.65 -8.66
C ASP A 52 13.17 -6.02 -10.08
N ASP A 53 14.41 -5.62 -10.43
CA ASP A 53 14.96 -5.87 -11.76
C ASP A 53 15.18 -7.36 -12.04
N ASP A 54 15.28 -8.20 -11.01
CA ASP A 54 15.39 -9.65 -11.12
C ASP A 54 14.04 -10.35 -11.16
N GLY A 55 12.94 -9.60 -11.11
CA GLY A 55 11.59 -10.14 -11.11
C GLY A 55 11.12 -10.64 -9.75
N GLU A 56 11.86 -10.37 -8.68
CA GLU A 56 11.44 -10.75 -7.33
C GLU A 56 10.36 -9.80 -6.79
N LEU A 57 9.37 -10.38 -6.13
CA LEU A 57 8.31 -9.63 -5.46
C LEU A 57 8.87 -8.90 -4.25
N ILE A 58 8.77 -7.57 -4.25
CA ILE A 58 9.24 -6.73 -3.15
C ILE A 58 8.13 -6.00 -2.40
N GLY A 59 6.92 -5.99 -2.96
CA GLY A 59 5.79 -5.36 -2.32
C GLY A 59 4.55 -5.39 -3.19
N PHE A 60 3.53 -4.67 -2.75
CA PHE A 60 2.28 -4.55 -3.50
C PHE A 60 1.65 -3.16 -3.30
N PHE A 61 0.77 -2.82 -4.23
CA PHE A 61 -0.17 -1.70 -4.08
C PHE A 61 -1.60 -2.21 -4.22
N ASN A 62 -2.50 -1.57 -3.49
CA ASN A 62 -3.92 -1.67 -3.70
C ASN A 62 -4.44 -0.28 -4.06
N PHE A 63 -4.83 -0.10 -5.31
CA PHE A 63 -5.38 1.15 -5.81
C PHE A 63 -6.89 1.08 -5.86
N VAL A 64 -7.57 2.01 -5.20
CA VAL A 64 -9.02 2.09 -5.21
C VAL A 64 -9.42 3.44 -5.82
N ARG A 65 -10.10 3.37 -6.95
CA ARG A 65 -10.57 4.57 -7.64
C ARG A 65 -11.85 5.07 -6.98
N GLU A 66 -11.86 6.33 -6.60
CA GLU A 66 -12.99 6.99 -5.95
C GLU A 66 -13.27 8.29 -6.68
N GLY A 67 -14.13 8.24 -7.73
CA GLY A 67 -14.35 9.38 -8.61
C GLY A 67 -13.08 9.72 -9.40
N ASP A 68 -12.62 10.96 -9.29
CA ASP A 68 -11.39 11.45 -9.92
C ASP A 68 -10.17 11.35 -9.00
N GLU A 69 -10.30 10.62 -7.88
CA GLU A 69 -9.23 10.40 -6.91
C GLU A 69 -8.85 8.92 -6.85
N VAL A 70 -7.63 8.63 -6.36
CA VAL A 70 -7.16 7.28 -6.12
C VAL A 70 -6.71 7.15 -4.67
N ARG A 71 -7.29 6.19 -3.97
CA ARG A 71 -6.83 5.81 -2.63
C ARG A 71 -5.81 4.70 -2.76
N ILE A 72 -4.72 4.81 -2.01
CA ILE A 72 -3.58 3.90 -2.08
C ILE A 72 -3.44 3.11 -0.79
N GLY A 73 -3.37 1.79 -0.91
CA GLY A 73 -2.83 0.91 0.11
C GLY A 73 -1.53 0.32 -0.41
N LEU A 74 -0.60 0.02 0.47
CA LEU A 74 0.66 -0.58 0.07
C LEU A 74 1.26 -1.45 1.17
N GLY A 75 2.13 -2.36 0.76
CA GLY A 75 2.95 -3.13 1.67
C GLY A 75 4.29 -3.46 1.04
N ILE A 76 5.36 -3.35 1.83
CA ILE A 76 6.71 -3.75 1.44
C ILE A 76 6.99 -5.09 2.12
N ARG A 77 7.66 -5.99 1.41
CA ARG A 77 8.04 -7.31 1.94
C ARG A 77 8.74 -7.14 3.29
N PRO A 78 8.39 -7.93 4.32
CA PRO A 78 8.84 -7.67 5.70
C PRO A 78 10.35 -7.55 5.89
N ASP A 79 11.14 -8.37 5.20
CA ASP A 79 12.61 -8.35 5.29
C ASP A 79 13.24 -7.13 4.62
N LEU A 80 12.47 -6.39 3.84
CA LEU A 80 12.94 -5.18 3.14
C LEU A 80 12.55 -3.88 3.85
N THR A 81 11.72 -3.96 4.88
CA THR A 81 11.34 -2.78 5.65
C THR A 81 12.55 -2.21 6.40
N GLY A 82 12.62 -0.89 6.54
CA GLY A 82 13.72 -0.22 7.23
C GLY A 82 15.03 -0.13 6.44
N HIS A 83 15.03 -0.45 5.14
CA HIS A 83 16.21 -0.43 4.28
C HIS A 83 16.22 0.73 3.28
N GLY A 84 15.46 1.78 3.52
CA GLY A 84 15.45 2.98 2.67
C GLY A 84 14.68 2.82 1.36
N LEU A 85 13.87 1.79 1.19
CA LEU A 85 13.12 1.53 -0.03
C LEU A 85 11.81 2.32 -0.12
N ALA A 86 11.33 2.93 0.97
CA ALA A 86 10.00 3.53 1.02
C ALA A 86 9.81 4.61 -0.05
N GLN A 87 10.75 5.54 -0.21
CA GLN A 87 10.59 6.63 -1.16
C GLN A 87 10.55 6.16 -2.62
N PRO A 88 11.53 5.39 -3.12
CA PRO A 88 11.43 4.89 -4.49
C PRO A 88 10.21 4.00 -4.70
N PHE A 89 9.80 3.22 -3.68
CA PHE A 89 8.61 2.38 -3.74
C PHE A 89 7.34 3.22 -3.90
N ILE A 90 7.14 4.21 -3.04
CA ILE A 90 5.99 5.12 -3.10
C ILE A 90 5.95 5.85 -4.45
N GLN A 91 7.08 6.38 -4.90
CA GLN A 91 7.16 7.10 -6.16
C GLN A 91 6.81 6.20 -7.36
N ALA A 92 7.22 4.93 -7.34
CA ALA A 92 6.85 3.97 -8.38
C ALA A 92 5.33 3.79 -8.46
N GLY A 93 4.67 3.66 -7.31
CA GLY A 93 3.21 3.53 -7.25
C GLY A 93 2.48 4.78 -7.71
N LEU A 94 2.93 5.95 -7.28
CA LEU A 94 2.33 7.23 -7.70
C LEU A 94 2.47 7.43 -9.20
N ARG A 95 3.63 7.13 -9.76
CA ARG A 95 3.87 7.23 -11.21
C ARG A 95 2.95 6.28 -11.97
N TYR A 96 2.87 5.03 -11.55
CA TYR A 96 2.01 4.04 -12.18
C TYR A 96 0.55 4.50 -12.19
N ALA A 97 0.04 4.92 -11.05
CA ALA A 97 -1.36 5.36 -10.92
C ALA A 97 -1.64 6.64 -11.71
N SER A 98 -0.67 7.56 -11.77
CA SER A 98 -0.80 8.78 -12.56
C SER A 98 -0.89 8.49 -14.06
N GLU A 99 -0.08 7.55 -14.56
CA GLU A 99 -0.09 7.14 -15.97
C GLU A 99 -1.37 6.38 -16.32
N GLU A 100 -1.83 5.53 -15.41
CA GLU A 100 -2.97 4.64 -15.66
C GLU A 100 -4.32 5.37 -15.57
N TRP A 101 -4.48 6.24 -14.58
CA TRP A 101 -5.80 6.81 -14.27
C TRP A 101 -5.85 8.34 -14.25
N ARG A 102 -4.73 9.03 -14.27
CA ARG A 102 -4.63 10.49 -14.23
C ARG A 102 -5.53 11.12 -13.15
N PRO A 103 -5.41 10.70 -11.88
CA PRO A 103 -6.28 11.22 -10.83
C PRO A 103 -5.97 12.68 -10.53
N ARG A 104 -6.93 13.37 -9.96
CA ARG A 104 -6.73 14.73 -9.45
C ARG A 104 -5.93 14.73 -8.16
N ARG A 105 -6.08 13.67 -7.34
CA ARG A 105 -5.54 13.60 -5.99
C ARG A 105 -5.31 12.15 -5.57
N PHE A 106 -4.31 11.94 -4.74
CA PHE A 106 -4.09 10.68 -4.03
C PHE A 106 -4.51 10.80 -2.57
N ARG A 107 -5.09 9.75 -2.04
CA ARG A 107 -5.45 9.61 -0.62
C ARG A 107 -4.90 8.31 -0.06
N LEU A 108 -4.64 8.30 1.24
CA LEU A 108 -4.30 7.07 1.95
C LEU A 108 -4.69 7.19 3.43
N TRP A 109 -4.77 6.06 4.10
CA TRP A 109 -5.04 5.96 5.51
C TRP A 109 -3.88 5.25 6.21
N VAL A 110 -3.42 5.82 7.32
CA VAL A 110 -2.29 5.30 8.10
C VAL A 110 -2.75 5.08 9.53
N ALA A 111 -2.39 3.95 10.14
CA ALA A 111 -2.61 3.75 11.55
C ALA A 111 -1.93 4.89 12.33
N TRP A 112 -2.64 5.49 13.28
CA TRP A 112 -2.20 6.69 14.00
C TRP A 112 -0.83 6.53 14.68
N TRP A 113 -0.51 5.32 15.12
CA TRP A 113 0.74 5.00 15.82
C TRP A 113 1.93 4.74 14.88
N ASN A 114 1.71 4.64 13.58
CA ASN A 114 2.76 4.28 12.63
C ASN A 114 3.57 5.51 12.19
N GLU A 115 4.43 5.98 13.08
CA GLU A 115 5.28 7.15 12.83
C GLU A 115 6.19 6.98 11.62
N ARG A 116 6.69 5.76 11.39
CA ARG A 116 7.56 5.47 10.25
C ARG A 116 6.85 5.73 8.93
N ALA A 117 5.63 5.23 8.79
CA ALA A 117 4.83 5.45 7.60
C ALA A 117 4.42 6.92 7.45
N LEU A 118 3.99 7.56 8.54
CA LEU A 118 3.62 8.98 8.51
C LEU A 118 4.77 9.85 8.00
N ARG A 119 5.99 9.60 8.45
CA ARG A 119 7.16 10.33 7.96
C ARG A 119 7.44 10.06 6.49
N ALA A 120 7.34 8.80 6.07
CA ALA A 120 7.57 8.41 4.67
C ALA A 120 6.56 9.09 3.74
N TYR A 121 5.29 9.12 4.12
CA TYR A 121 4.25 9.76 3.31
C TYR A 121 4.42 11.27 3.27
N ARG A 122 4.78 11.91 4.38
CA ARG A 122 5.08 13.35 4.38
C ARG A 122 6.22 13.69 3.44
N ARG A 123 7.27 12.89 3.41
CA ARG A 123 8.38 13.04 2.45
C ARG A 123 7.91 12.90 1.01
N ALA A 124 6.93 12.07 0.75
CA ALA A 124 6.36 11.88 -0.58
C ALA A 124 5.34 12.97 -0.95
N GLY A 125 5.15 13.98 -0.10
CA GLY A 125 4.29 15.13 -0.38
C GLY A 125 2.87 15.01 0.17
N PHE A 126 2.57 13.97 0.92
CA PHE A 126 1.26 13.83 1.59
C PHE A 126 1.19 14.69 2.84
N ARG A 127 -0.02 15.17 3.15
CA ARG A 127 -0.31 15.89 4.37
C ARG A 127 -1.53 15.29 5.07
N ALA A 128 -1.55 15.33 6.39
CA ALA A 128 -2.69 14.87 7.16
C ALA A 128 -3.86 15.84 7.00
N VAL A 129 -5.04 15.33 6.71
CA VAL A 129 -6.26 16.13 6.49
C VAL A 129 -7.39 15.75 7.42
N ALA A 130 -7.39 14.55 7.99
CA ALA A 130 -8.43 14.10 8.90
C ALA A 130 -7.91 12.99 9.79
N GLU A 131 -8.61 12.78 10.90
CA GLU A 131 -8.38 11.68 11.81
C GLU A 131 -9.71 10.94 11.99
N HIS A 132 -9.68 9.62 11.79
CA HIS A 132 -10.87 8.79 11.89
C HIS A 132 -10.76 7.85 13.08
N GLU A 133 -11.75 7.85 13.94
CA GLU A 133 -11.85 6.96 15.08
C GLU A 133 -12.95 5.93 14.85
N GLY A 134 -12.71 4.71 15.31
CA GLY A 134 -13.63 3.58 15.20
C GLY A 134 -13.05 2.44 16.00
N LYS A 135 -13.08 1.21 15.46
CA LYS A 135 -12.38 0.07 16.08
C LYS A 135 -10.87 0.30 16.09
N SER A 136 -10.37 1.07 15.12
CA SER A 136 -8.98 1.49 15.02
C SER A 136 -8.95 2.96 14.63
N ARG A 137 -7.90 3.67 15.05
CA ARG A 137 -7.73 5.09 14.77
C ARG A 137 -6.77 5.26 13.61
N PHE A 138 -7.19 6.03 12.61
CA PHE A 138 -6.43 6.27 11.38
C PHE A 138 -6.23 7.74 11.12
N ILE A 139 -5.10 8.07 10.52
CA ILE A 139 -4.83 9.40 9.95
C ILE A 139 -5.09 9.29 8.43
N GLU A 140 -5.93 10.15 7.92
CA GLU A 140 -6.13 10.29 6.48
C GLU A 140 -5.17 11.33 5.95
N MET A 141 -4.47 10.98 4.87
CA MET A 141 -3.50 11.86 4.22
C MET A 141 -3.85 12.02 2.75
N GLU A 142 -3.48 13.17 2.18
CA GLU A 142 -3.68 13.43 0.77
C GLU A 142 -2.53 14.22 0.15
N ARG A 143 -2.41 14.11 -1.17
CA ARG A 143 -1.56 14.99 -1.97
C ARG A 143 -2.19 15.20 -3.35
N PRO A 144 -1.93 16.35 -4.01
CA PRO A 144 -2.28 16.53 -5.42
C PRO A 144 -1.51 15.52 -6.28
N ALA A 145 -2.14 15.06 -7.32
CA ALA A 145 -1.47 14.15 -8.24
C ALA A 145 -0.51 14.91 -9.17
#